data_5fc4120d0a6c4614387c2275f608cc99
#
_entry.id   5fc4120d0a6c4614387c2275f608cc99
#
_cell.length_a   1.000
_cell.length_b   1.000
_cell.length_c   1.000
_cell.angle_alpha   90.00
_cell.angle_beta   90.00
_cell.angle_gamma   90.00
#
_symmetry.space_group_name_H-M   'P 1'
#
loop_
_entity.id
_entity.type
_entity.pdbx_description
1 polymer ?
#
loop_
_entity_poly.entity_id
_entity_poly.type
_entity_poly.pdbx_seq_one_letter_code
_entity_poly.pdbx_strand_id
1 'polypeptide(L)'
;MREYIRNELGVELYDIYGLTEIYGPGIGITCEKEQGIHYWDDYVYIEIINPETGEPVPDGETGEIVITTLVKEGAPLLRFRTHDLSRIIPEKCSCGRSYPRLDTIGGRSDDMFKVRGVNMFPKQVEELLQDVDGVLSEYNITIAHDDDHNKDIMILTVEVDGRVDFEKTALHIRELFKSRIGMTPKVTAVPIGTLQRSEKKTKRVIDYRYQ
;
A
#
# COMPACT_ATOMS: atom_id res chain seq x y z
N MET A 1 -5.05 12.29 -5.97
CA MET A 1 -5.14 11.77 -7.36
C MET A 1 -6.58 11.52 -7.79
N ARG A 2 -7.39 10.66 -7.09
CA ARG A 2 -8.80 10.37 -7.47
C ARG A 2 -9.65 11.64 -7.60
N GLU A 3 -9.65 12.51 -6.58
CA GLU A 3 -10.40 13.79 -6.61
C GLU A 3 -9.96 14.69 -7.77
N TYR A 4 -8.67 14.75 -8.04
CA TYR A 4 -8.14 15.51 -9.17
C TYR A 4 -8.72 15.01 -10.49
N ILE A 5 -8.65 13.67 -10.74
CA ILE A 5 -9.20 13.08 -11.98
C ILE A 5 -10.71 13.32 -12.08
N ARG A 6 -11.46 13.14 -10.98
CA ARG A 6 -12.90 13.37 -10.92
C ARG A 6 -13.25 14.81 -11.29
N ASN A 7 -12.53 15.77 -10.71
CA ASN A 7 -12.79 17.20 -10.92
C ASN A 7 -12.39 17.68 -12.32
N GLU A 8 -11.22 17.23 -12.83
CA GLU A 8 -10.74 17.67 -14.14
C GLU A 8 -11.51 17.04 -15.32
N LEU A 9 -11.93 15.78 -15.17
CA LEU A 9 -12.61 15.06 -16.25
C LEU A 9 -14.12 14.98 -16.09
N GLY A 10 -14.68 15.37 -14.95
CA GLY A 10 -16.11 15.27 -14.67
C GLY A 10 -16.64 13.83 -14.66
N VAL A 11 -15.81 12.85 -14.25
CA VAL A 11 -16.14 11.41 -14.28
C VAL A 11 -16.26 10.83 -12.87
N GLU A 12 -17.07 9.77 -12.74
CA GLU A 12 -17.07 8.93 -11.55
C GLU A 12 -15.99 7.85 -11.66
N LEU A 13 -15.32 7.56 -10.54
CA LEU A 13 -14.26 6.58 -10.49
C LEU A 13 -14.66 5.40 -9.61
N TYR A 14 -14.51 4.21 -10.16
CA TYR A 14 -14.75 2.94 -9.47
C TYR A 14 -13.45 2.15 -9.41
N ASP A 15 -13.09 1.66 -8.22
CA ASP A 15 -11.94 0.78 -8.06
C ASP A 15 -12.34 -0.65 -8.39
N ILE A 16 -11.46 -1.35 -9.07
CA ILE A 16 -11.57 -2.78 -9.36
C ILE A 16 -10.44 -3.48 -8.62
N TYR A 17 -10.77 -4.55 -7.90
CA TYR A 17 -9.80 -5.46 -7.32
C TYR A 17 -9.76 -6.76 -8.12
N GLY A 18 -8.57 -7.19 -8.48
CA GLY A 18 -8.35 -8.44 -9.19
C GLY A 18 -6.87 -8.78 -9.32
N LEU A 19 -6.61 -10.04 -9.65
CA LEU A 19 -5.29 -10.60 -9.85
C LEU A 19 -5.29 -11.42 -11.15
N THR A 20 -4.18 -11.37 -11.88
CA THR A 20 -4.02 -12.14 -13.13
C THR A 20 -4.18 -13.65 -12.91
N GLU A 21 -3.77 -14.13 -11.74
CA GLU A 21 -3.83 -15.53 -11.33
C GLU A 21 -5.24 -16.04 -11.13
N ILE A 22 -6.22 -15.16 -10.89
CA ILE A 22 -7.58 -15.55 -10.55
C ILE A 22 -8.54 -15.32 -11.72
N TYR A 23 -8.97 -14.10 -11.93
CA TYR A 23 -9.86 -13.70 -13.01
C TYR A 23 -9.53 -12.27 -13.46
N GLY A 24 -9.34 -12.05 -14.72
CA GLY A 24 -9.32 -10.70 -15.29
C GLY A 24 -10.74 -10.30 -15.78
N PRO A 25 -11.14 -9.03 -15.71
CA PRO A 25 -10.37 -7.88 -15.25
C PRO A 25 -10.41 -7.66 -13.73
N GLY A 26 -11.18 -8.42 -12.95
CA GLY A 26 -11.28 -8.28 -11.52
C GLY A 26 -12.31 -9.21 -10.89
N ILE A 27 -12.23 -9.36 -9.57
CA ILE A 27 -13.14 -10.17 -8.74
C ILE A 27 -14.03 -9.33 -7.83
N GLY A 28 -13.89 -8.01 -7.87
CA GLY A 28 -14.71 -7.07 -7.11
C GLY A 28 -14.57 -5.65 -7.62
N ILE A 29 -15.58 -4.83 -7.30
CA ILE A 29 -15.66 -3.43 -7.71
C ILE A 29 -16.33 -2.58 -6.63
N THR A 30 -15.91 -1.33 -6.49
CA THR A 30 -16.63 -0.36 -5.65
C THR A 30 -17.99 -0.01 -6.23
N CYS A 31 -18.92 0.45 -5.40
CA CYS A 31 -20.21 0.96 -5.84
C CYS A 31 -20.26 2.49 -5.68
N GLU A 32 -21.39 3.10 -6.08
CA GLU A 32 -21.67 4.52 -5.97
C GLU A 32 -21.61 5.09 -4.52
N LYS A 33 -21.58 4.21 -3.52
CA LYS A 33 -21.42 4.61 -2.11
C LYS A 33 -19.98 4.68 -1.66
N GLU A 34 -19.04 4.18 -2.46
CA GLU A 34 -17.58 4.16 -2.20
C GLU A 34 -17.22 3.59 -0.81
N GLN A 35 -18.04 2.64 -0.31
CA GLN A 35 -17.90 2.02 1.01
C GLN A 35 -17.25 0.64 0.95
N GLY A 36 -16.12 0.53 0.28
CA GLY A 36 -15.39 -0.73 0.07
C GLY A 36 -15.70 -1.37 -1.28
N ILE A 37 -15.06 -2.51 -1.52
CA ILE A 37 -15.06 -3.24 -2.79
C ILE A 37 -15.98 -4.44 -2.63
N HIS A 38 -17.12 -4.46 -3.33
CA HIS A 38 -17.99 -5.65 -3.43
C HIS A 38 -17.29 -6.71 -4.24
N TYR A 39 -17.15 -7.91 -3.71
CA TYR A 39 -16.58 -9.04 -4.44
C TYR A 39 -17.60 -10.15 -4.68
N TRP A 40 -17.39 -10.93 -5.73
CA TRP A 40 -18.30 -11.99 -6.16
C TRP A 40 -18.04 -13.27 -5.37
N ASP A 41 -18.78 -13.47 -4.29
CA ASP A 41 -18.67 -14.62 -3.38
C ASP A 41 -19.22 -15.94 -3.97
N ASP A 42 -19.88 -15.86 -5.10
CA ASP A 42 -20.24 -17.01 -5.94
C ASP A 42 -19.10 -17.49 -6.86
N TYR A 43 -18.06 -16.66 -7.06
CA TYR A 43 -16.87 -17.00 -7.86
C TYR A 43 -15.64 -17.31 -7.01
N VAL A 44 -15.52 -16.65 -5.88
CA VAL A 44 -14.36 -16.76 -5.00
C VAL A 44 -14.79 -16.82 -3.54
N TYR A 45 -14.13 -17.68 -2.79
CA TYR A 45 -14.18 -17.65 -1.33
C TYR A 45 -12.98 -16.88 -0.80
N ILE A 46 -13.22 -15.85 0.01
CA ILE A 46 -12.18 -14.97 0.58
C ILE A 46 -12.08 -15.20 2.08
N GLU A 47 -10.86 -15.42 2.52
CA GLU A 47 -10.46 -15.46 3.93
C GLU A 47 -9.52 -14.28 4.19
N ILE A 48 -9.54 -13.74 5.40
CA ILE A 48 -8.53 -12.80 5.88
C ILE A 48 -7.73 -13.51 6.97
N ILE A 49 -6.42 -13.56 6.80
CA ILE A 49 -5.53 -14.25 7.71
C ILE A 49 -4.47 -13.33 8.31
N ASN A 50 -3.96 -13.69 9.47
CA ASN A 50 -2.72 -13.10 9.97
C ASN A 50 -1.55 -13.57 9.09
N PRO A 51 -0.77 -12.66 8.46
CA PRO A 51 0.29 -13.05 7.52
C PRO A 51 1.44 -13.84 8.16
N GLU A 52 1.66 -13.71 9.48
CA GLU A 52 2.73 -14.40 10.22
C GLU A 52 2.30 -15.81 10.67
N THR A 53 1.09 -15.94 11.22
CA THR A 53 0.61 -17.22 11.75
C THR A 53 -0.15 -18.07 10.74
N GLY A 54 -0.73 -17.44 9.70
CA GLY A 54 -1.59 -18.10 8.72
C GLY A 54 -3.01 -18.41 9.24
N GLU A 55 -3.33 -18.01 10.47
CA GLU A 55 -4.64 -18.23 11.09
C GLU A 55 -5.64 -17.16 10.65
N PRO A 56 -6.92 -17.50 10.46
CA PRO A 56 -7.96 -16.54 10.17
C PRO A 56 -8.09 -15.47 11.26
N VAL A 57 -8.37 -14.24 10.86
CA VAL A 57 -8.71 -13.15 11.78
C VAL A 57 -10.21 -12.88 11.77
N PRO A 58 -10.78 -12.32 12.85
CA PRO A 58 -12.18 -11.91 12.88
C PRO A 58 -12.55 -10.88 11.82
N ASP A 59 -13.81 -10.89 11.37
CA ASP A 59 -14.34 -9.87 10.47
C ASP A 59 -14.13 -8.46 11.05
N GLY A 60 -13.71 -7.53 10.20
CA GLY A 60 -13.35 -6.17 10.60
C GLY A 60 -11.89 -5.98 10.99
N GLU A 61 -11.14 -7.05 11.24
CA GLU A 61 -9.70 -6.97 11.46
C GLU A 61 -8.91 -7.06 10.14
N THR A 62 -7.81 -6.29 10.07
CA THR A 62 -6.95 -6.27 8.90
C THR A 62 -6.01 -7.46 8.89
N GLY A 63 -5.93 -8.14 7.74
CA GLY A 63 -4.99 -9.23 7.49
C GLY A 63 -4.72 -9.41 6.01
N GLU A 64 -4.06 -10.49 5.67
CA GLU A 64 -3.77 -10.86 4.28
C GLU A 64 -4.96 -11.55 3.64
N ILE A 65 -5.29 -11.12 2.42
CA ILE A 65 -6.35 -11.72 1.62
C ILE A 65 -5.87 -13.09 1.10
N VAL A 66 -6.65 -14.12 1.38
CA VAL A 66 -6.47 -15.46 0.85
C VAL A 66 -7.70 -15.83 0.01
N ILE A 67 -7.47 -16.36 -1.17
CA ILE A 67 -8.54 -16.63 -2.14
C ILE A 67 -8.56 -18.09 -2.56
N THR A 68 -9.76 -18.68 -2.51
CA THR A 68 -10.07 -19.98 -3.11
C THR A 68 -11.03 -19.74 -4.28
N THR A 69 -10.69 -20.24 -5.46
CA THR A 69 -11.57 -20.15 -6.64
C THR A 69 -12.65 -21.25 -6.58
N LEU A 70 -13.91 -20.89 -6.82
CA LEU A 70 -15.04 -21.82 -6.70
C LEU A 70 -15.45 -22.45 -8.03
N VAL A 71 -15.33 -21.70 -9.12
CA VAL A 71 -15.83 -22.12 -10.46
C VAL A 71 -14.74 -22.18 -11.52
N LYS A 72 -13.49 -21.93 -11.17
CA LYS A 72 -12.37 -21.93 -12.12
C LYS A 72 -11.89 -23.34 -12.40
N GLU A 73 -12.09 -23.84 -13.61
CA GLU A 73 -11.64 -25.16 -14.04
C GLU A 73 -10.16 -25.18 -14.46
N GLY A 74 -9.74 -24.18 -15.24
CA GLY A 74 -8.35 -24.00 -15.65
C GLY A 74 -7.50 -23.36 -14.54
N ALA A 75 -6.51 -24.05 -14.02
CA ALA A 75 -5.63 -23.63 -12.94
C ALA A 75 -6.42 -23.15 -11.69
N PRO A 76 -7.23 -24.02 -11.05
CA PRO A 76 -7.94 -23.67 -9.81
C PRO A 76 -6.94 -23.33 -8.70
N LEU A 77 -7.28 -22.37 -7.88
CA LEU A 77 -6.48 -21.97 -6.73
C LEU A 77 -7.19 -22.31 -5.44
N LEU A 78 -6.47 -22.95 -4.53
CA LEU A 78 -6.94 -23.31 -3.20
C LEU A 78 -6.10 -22.56 -2.17
N ARG A 79 -6.75 -21.71 -1.35
CA ARG A 79 -6.13 -20.86 -0.34
C ARG A 79 -4.87 -20.12 -0.85
N PHE A 80 -5.02 -19.47 -2.01
CA PHE A 80 -3.96 -18.69 -2.62
C PHE A 80 -3.72 -17.41 -1.82
N ARG A 81 -2.52 -17.25 -1.29
CA ARG A 81 -2.09 -16.04 -0.58
C ARG A 81 -1.77 -14.94 -1.58
N THR A 82 -2.56 -13.85 -1.55
CA THR A 82 -2.39 -12.73 -2.49
C THR A 82 -1.28 -11.79 -2.07
N HIS A 83 -0.91 -11.83 -0.81
CA HIS A 83 -0.08 -10.84 -0.11
C HIS A 83 -0.72 -9.44 0.02
N ASP A 84 -1.90 -9.20 -0.53
CA ASP A 84 -2.61 -7.94 -0.35
C ASP A 84 -3.26 -7.88 1.03
N LEU A 85 -3.20 -6.73 1.68
CA LEU A 85 -3.75 -6.49 3.01
C LEU A 85 -5.08 -5.76 2.90
N SER A 86 -6.11 -6.33 3.53
CA SER A 86 -7.43 -5.72 3.65
C SER A 86 -8.19 -6.33 4.83
N ARG A 87 -9.49 -6.05 4.93
CA ARG A 87 -10.41 -6.64 5.89
C ARG A 87 -11.78 -6.84 5.27
N ILE A 88 -12.57 -7.77 5.79
CA ILE A 88 -13.98 -7.88 5.45
C ILE A 88 -14.74 -6.80 6.22
N ILE A 89 -15.62 -6.08 5.53
CA ILE A 89 -16.52 -5.10 6.13
C ILE A 89 -17.82 -5.82 6.50
N PRO A 90 -18.11 -6.02 7.80
CA PRO A 90 -19.26 -6.83 8.22
C PRO A 90 -20.61 -6.15 8.01
N GLU A 91 -20.64 -4.81 7.97
CA GLU A 91 -21.88 -4.06 7.80
C GLU A 91 -22.41 -4.15 6.38
N LYS A 92 -23.73 -4.10 6.22
CA LYS A 92 -24.36 -4.06 4.88
C LYS A 92 -24.11 -2.71 4.21
N CYS A 93 -23.86 -2.75 2.89
CA CYS A 93 -23.75 -1.53 2.10
C CYS A 93 -25.10 -0.87 1.90
N SER A 94 -25.13 0.47 2.00
CA SER A 94 -26.35 1.25 1.71
C SER A 94 -26.75 1.27 0.22
N CYS A 95 -25.94 0.70 -0.68
CA CYS A 95 -26.29 0.53 -2.10
C CYS A 95 -27.34 -0.58 -2.35
N GLY A 96 -27.61 -1.42 -1.34
CA GLY A 96 -28.58 -2.52 -1.41
C GLY A 96 -28.09 -3.82 -2.04
N ARG A 97 -26.84 -3.88 -2.52
CA ARG A 97 -26.23 -5.13 -3.02
C ARG A 97 -25.98 -6.11 -1.87
N SER A 98 -26.20 -7.39 -2.15
CA SER A 98 -25.98 -8.48 -1.18
C SER A 98 -24.54 -8.97 -1.12
N TYR A 99 -23.74 -8.68 -2.13
CA TYR A 99 -22.32 -9.08 -2.18
C TYR A 99 -21.53 -8.52 -0.99
N PRO A 100 -20.72 -9.36 -0.34
CA PRO A 100 -19.86 -8.92 0.74
C PRO A 100 -18.81 -7.92 0.24
N ARG A 101 -18.15 -7.24 1.19
CA ARG A 101 -17.18 -6.18 0.85
C ARG A 101 -15.85 -6.37 1.53
N LEU A 102 -14.81 -6.12 0.77
CA LEU A 102 -13.48 -5.81 1.29
C LEU A 102 -13.33 -4.30 1.49
N ASP A 103 -12.54 -3.89 2.46
CA ASP A 103 -12.04 -2.53 2.56
C ASP A 103 -11.04 -2.24 1.43
N THR A 104 -10.61 -1.01 1.29
CA THR A 104 -9.54 -0.65 0.35
C THR A 104 -8.26 -1.43 0.65
N ILE A 105 -7.52 -1.79 -0.41
CA ILE A 105 -6.25 -2.49 -0.23
C ILE A 105 -5.25 -1.59 0.51
N GLY A 106 -4.86 -2.01 1.70
CA GLY A 106 -3.97 -1.28 2.61
C GLY A 106 -2.49 -1.34 2.24
N GLY A 107 -2.10 -2.28 1.39
CA GLY A 107 -0.71 -2.55 1.00
C GLY A 107 -0.49 -4.03 0.78
N ARG A 108 0.76 -4.48 0.84
CA ARG A 108 1.12 -5.90 0.69
C ARG A 108 1.94 -6.37 1.88
N SER A 109 1.70 -7.61 2.33
CA SER A 109 2.44 -8.22 3.44
C SER A 109 3.92 -8.46 3.10
N ASP A 110 4.22 -8.74 1.82
CA ASP A 110 5.57 -8.95 1.30
C ASP A 110 6.34 -7.63 1.00
N ASP A 111 5.67 -6.50 0.97
CA ASP A 111 6.29 -5.17 0.85
C ASP A 111 6.65 -4.56 2.24
N MET A 112 6.29 -5.24 3.33
CA MET A 112 6.61 -4.77 4.67
C MET A 112 8.13 -4.77 4.90
N PHE A 113 8.62 -3.70 5.48
CA PHE A 113 10.00 -3.62 5.92
C PHE A 113 10.07 -3.19 7.39
N LYS A 114 11.11 -3.66 8.08
CA LYS A 114 11.30 -3.41 9.51
C LYS A 114 12.60 -2.65 9.75
N VAL A 115 12.52 -1.53 10.45
CA VAL A 115 13.69 -0.74 10.86
C VAL A 115 13.59 -0.42 12.34
N ARG A 116 14.60 -0.76 13.14
CA ARG A 116 14.64 -0.55 14.59
C ARG A 116 13.40 -1.05 15.34
N GLY A 117 12.86 -2.20 14.92
CA GLY A 117 11.66 -2.77 15.53
C GLY A 117 10.32 -2.21 15.04
N VAL A 118 10.33 -1.17 14.22
CA VAL A 118 9.11 -0.57 13.64
C VAL A 118 8.82 -1.22 12.30
N ASN A 119 7.62 -1.81 12.17
CA ASN A 119 7.11 -2.34 10.90
C ASN A 119 6.49 -1.21 10.09
N MET A 120 6.86 -1.13 8.81
CA MET A 120 6.39 -0.09 7.89
C MET A 120 6.07 -0.67 6.54
N PHE A 121 5.14 0.00 5.83
CA PHE A 121 4.80 -0.29 4.44
C PHE A 121 5.13 0.91 3.56
N PRO A 122 5.58 0.72 2.31
CA PRO A 122 5.82 1.82 1.37
C PRO A 122 4.63 2.76 1.21
N LYS A 123 3.41 2.22 1.25
CA LYS A 123 2.17 3.01 1.15
C LYS A 123 2.01 4.02 2.30
N GLN A 124 2.36 3.64 3.54
CA GLN A 124 2.33 4.57 4.67
C GLN A 124 3.32 5.73 4.50
N VAL A 125 4.49 5.42 3.92
CA VAL A 125 5.48 6.46 3.58
C VAL A 125 4.94 7.39 2.49
N GLU A 126 4.32 6.83 1.46
CA GLU A 126 3.70 7.60 0.38
C GLU A 126 2.59 8.53 0.89
N GLU A 127 1.68 8.01 1.73
CA GLU A 127 0.59 8.79 2.34
C GLU A 127 1.15 9.96 3.18
N LEU A 128 2.22 9.72 3.94
CA LEU A 128 2.88 10.76 4.73
C LEU A 128 3.50 11.85 3.83
N LEU A 129 4.14 11.44 2.73
CA LEU A 129 4.78 12.34 1.79
C LEU A 129 3.77 13.19 0.99
N GLN A 130 2.56 12.69 0.73
CA GLN A 130 1.49 13.43 0.06
C GLN A 130 1.01 14.66 0.86
N ASP A 131 1.20 14.67 2.18
CA ASP A 131 0.84 15.80 3.05
C ASP A 131 1.91 16.90 3.06
N VAL A 132 3.01 16.76 2.32
CA VAL A 132 4.13 17.71 2.31
C VAL A 132 4.18 18.50 1.01
N ASP A 133 4.02 19.80 1.11
CA ASP A 133 4.04 20.70 -0.05
C ASP A 133 5.37 20.59 -0.81
N GLY A 134 5.26 20.49 -2.13
CA GLY A 134 6.39 20.44 -3.04
C GLY A 134 7.10 19.10 -3.14
N VAL A 135 6.69 18.07 -2.36
CA VAL A 135 7.17 16.70 -2.52
C VAL A 135 6.47 16.05 -3.71
N LEU A 136 7.25 15.39 -4.57
CA LEU A 136 6.76 14.70 -5.76
C LEU A 136 6.53 13.21 -5.48
N SER A 137 5.97 12.50 -6.47
CA SER A 137 5.61 11.08 -6.33
C SER A 137 6.79 10.12 -6.23
N GLU A 138 8.01 10.58 -6.61
CA GLU A 138 9.17 9.70 -6.63
C GLU A 138 9.97 9.81 -5.34
N TYR A 139 10.18 8.64 -4.74
CA TYR A 139 11.01 8.49 -3.55
C TYR A 139 11.64 7.10 -3.50
N ASN A 140 12.75 6.98 -2.77
CA ASN A 140 13.40 5.71 -2.46
C ASN A 140 13.68 5.61 -0.96
N ILE A 141 13.52 4.40 -0.44
CA ILE A 141 13.86 4.03 0.93
C ILE A 141 15.07 3.10 0.86
N THR A 142 16.17 3.51 1.47
CA THR A 142 17.36 2.67 1.64
C THR A 142 17.47 2.30 3.11
N ILE A 143 17.60 0.99 3.38
CA ILE A 143 17.86 0.47 4.71
C ILE A 143 19.30 -0.04 4.74
N ALA A 144 20.07 0.43 5.70
CA ALA A 144 21.46 0.05 5.86
C ALA A 144 21.81 -0.12 7.35
N HIS A 145 22.92 -0.77 7.62
CA HIS A 145 23.51 -0.81 8.96
C HIS A 145 24.47 0.36 9.14
N ASP A 146 24.38 1.04 10.27
CA ASP A 146 25.32 2.09 10.67
C ASP A 146 26.32 1.45 11.64
N ASP A 147 27.48 1.09 11.15
CA ASP A 147 28.51 0.37 11.91
C ASP A 147 29.06 1.21 13.07
N ASP A 148 29.13 2.53 12.92
CA ASP A 148 29.63 3.45 13.96
C ASP A 148 28.72 3.45 15.20
N HIS A 149 27.42 3.26 15.01
CA HIS A 149 26.42 3.30 16.07
C HIS A 149 25.77 1.94 16.35
N ASN A 150 26.16 0.89 15.63
CA ASN A 150 25.58 -0.46 15.67
C ASN A 150 24.04 -0.45 15.61
N LYS A 151 23.49 0.28 14.65
CA LYS A 151 22.04 0.49 14.49
C LYS A 151 21.64 0.50 13.03
N ASP A 152 20.46 -0.03 12.77
CA ASP A 152 19.83 0.13 11.46
C ASP A 152 19.45 1.58 11.21
N ILE A 153 19.70 2.06 10.01
CA ILE A 153 19.29 3.38 9.54
C ILE A 153 18.36 3.26 8.35
N MET A 154 17.40 4.15 8.32
CA MET A 154 16.56 4.38 7.14
C MET A 154 16.97 5.71 6.50
N ILE A 155 17.27 5.66 5.22
CA ILE A 155 17.54 6.83 4.39
C ILE A 155 16.36 6.95 3.43
N LEU A 156 15.67 8.09 3.50
CA LEU A 156 14.57 8.42 2.63
C LEU A 156 15.01 9.51 1.65
N THR A 157 15.11 9.19 0.38
CA THR A 157 15.41 10.17 -0.67
C THR A 157 14.11 10.51 -1.41
N VAL A 158 13.77 11.79 -1.48
CA VAL A 158 12.52 12.28 -2.09
C VAL A 158 12.81 13.30 -3.17
N GLU A 159 12.10 13.23 -4.28
CA GLU A 159 12.13 14.29 -5.27
C GLU A 159 11.21 15.45 -4.85
N VAL A 160 11.70 16.66 -4.99
CA VAL A 160 10.96 17.87 -4.65
C VAL A 160 10.94 18.86 -5.82
N ASP A 161 9.90 19.69 -5.84
CA ASP A 161 9.78 20.81 -6.77
C ASP A 161 10.88 21.85 -6.46
N GLY A 162 11.58 22.32 -7.48
CA GLY A 162 12.64 23.33 -7.33
C GLY A 162 12.21 24.67 -6.72
N ARG A 163 10.90 24.85 -6.48
CA ARG A 163 10.34 26.04 -5.82
C ARG A 163 10.38 25.99 -4.30
N VAL A 164 10.66 24.82 -3.70
CA VAL A 164 10.73 24.64 -2.26
C VAL A 164 12.18 24.62 -1.76
N ASP A 165 12.35 24.97 -0.48
CA ASP A 165 13.64 24.86 0.19
C ASP A 165 13.89 23.39 0.58
N PHE A 166 14.88 22.77 -0.03
CA PHE A 166 15.18 21.34 0.11
C PHE A 166 15.52 20.94 1.55
N GLU A 167 16.29 21.77 2.25
CA GLU A 167 16.68 21.47 3.63
C GLU A 167 15.48 21.57 4.59
N LYS A 168 14.66 22.61 4.43
CA LYS A 168 13.44 22.78 5.24
C LYS A 168 12.44 21.67 4.97
N THR A 169 12.26 21.27 3.70
CA THR A 169 11.38 20.17 3.32
C THR A 169 11.87 18.84 3.92
N ALA A 170 13.18 18.55 3.84
CA ALA A 170 13.76 17.36 4.44
C ALA A 170 13.58 17.33 5.98
N LEU A 171 13.75 18.47 6.65
CA LEU A 171 13.54 18.60 8.08
C LEU A 171 12.06 18.37 8.45
N HIS A 172 11.15 18.97 7.69
CA HIS A 172 9.70 18.80 7.91
C HIS A 172 9.26 17.33 7.75
N ILE A 173 9.71 16.64 6.70
CA ILE A 173 9.46 15.20 6.52
C ILE A 173 9.98 14.41 7.71
N ARG A 174 11.18 14.70 8.18
CA ARG A 174 11.79 14.03 9.33
C ARG A 174 10.94 14.21 10.62
N GLU A 175 10.40 15.39 10.85
CA GLU A 175 9.52 15.67 11.99
C GLU A 175 8.18 14.94 11.88
N LEU A 176 7.59 14.89 10.67
CA LEU A 176 6.37 14.12 10.40
C LEU A 176 6.56 12.62 10.66
N PHE A 177 7.67 12.04 10.21
CA PHE A 177 8.01 10.64 10.51
C PHE A 177 8.11 10.39 12.00
N LYS A 178 8.79 11.28 12.72
CA LYS A 178 8.93 11.17 14.17
C LYS A 178 7.57 11.23 14.89
N SER A 179 6.68 12.12 14.46
CA SER A 179 5.39 12.31 15.11
C SER A 179 4.37 11.23 14.77
N ARG A 180 4.33 10.75 13.52
CA ARG A 180 3.30 9.81 13.05
C ARG A 180 3.73 8.34 13.13
N ILE A 181 5.02 8.05 12.95
CA ILE A 181 5.56 6.68 12.90
C ILE A 181 6.42 6.35 14.14
N GLY A 182 6.89 7.37 14.87
CA GLY A 182 7.76 7.17 16.03
C GLY A 182 9.23 6.89 15.68
N MET A 183 9.61 7.06 14.40
CA MET A 183 10.95 6.83 13.90
C MET A 183 11.48 8.07 13.18
N THR A 184 12.81 8.26 13.20
CA THR A 184 13.47 9.41 12.58
C THR A 184 14.39 8.93 11.47
N PRO A 185 13.99 9.02 10.17
CA PRO A 185 14.88 8.68 9.06
C PRO A 185 15.95 9.75 8.82
N LYS A 186 17.01 9.39 8.09
CA LYS A 186 17.82 10.38 7.37
C LYS A 186 17.05 10.75 6.10
N VAL A 187 16.72 12.04 5.91
CA VAL A 187 15.96 12.50 4.75
C VAL A 187 16.86 13.33 3.85
N THR A 188 16.82 13.06 2.55
CA THR A 188 17.51 13.82 1.51
C THR A 188 16.49 14.24 0.45
N ALA A 189 16.27 15.53 0.31
CA ALA A 189 15.48 16.09 -0.76
C ALA A 189 16.39 16.35 -1.98
N VAL A 190 15.93 15.94 -3.16
CA VAL A 190 16.68 16.04 -4.41
C VAL A 190 15.80 16.65 -5.52
N PRO A 191 16.41 17.27 -6.56
CA PRO A 191 15.66 17.81 -7.69
C PRO A 191 14.88 16.73 -8.45
N ILE A 192 13.82 17.15 -9.14
CA ILE A 192 13.05 16.29 -10.06
C ILE A 192 13.98 15.67 -11.11
N GLY A 193 13.76 14.37 -11.41
CA GLY A 193 14.55 13.62 -12.38
C GLY A 193 15.87 13.05 -11.84
N THR A 194 16.15 13.22 -10.54
CA THR A 194 17.33 12.63 -9.89
C THR A 194 17.15 11.13 -9.65
N LEU A 195 15.94 10.70 -9.27
CA LEU A 195 15.64 9.30 -9.03
C LEU A 195 15.31 8.58 -10.34
N GLN A 196 15.86 7.37 -10.47
CA GLN A 196 15.65 6.56 -11.66
C GLN A 196 14.17 6.14 -11.78
N ARG A 197 13.56 6.44 -12.90
CA ARG A 197 12.20 6.00 -13.23
C ARG A 197 12.22 4.51 -13.59
N SER A 198 11.29 3.74 -13.04
CA SER A 198 11.12 2.34 -13.39
C SER A 198 9.99 2.19 -14.41
N GLU A 199 10.25 1.48 -15.50
CA GLU A 199 9.21 1.09 -16.48
C GLU A 199 8.30 -0.05 -15.97
N LYS A 200 8.71 -0.70 -14.87
CA LYS A 200 7.99 -1.78 -14.19
C LYS A 200 7.56 -1.33 -12.80
N LYS A 201 6.92 -2.21 -12.03
CA LYS A 201 6.63 -1.98 -10.60
C LYS A 201 7.87 -1.44 -9.89
N THR A 202 7.81 -0.21 -9.41
CA THR A 202 8.94 0.46 -8.76
C THR A 202 9.21 -0.19 -7.41
N LYS A 203 10.40 -0.76 -7.25
CA LYS A 203 10.86 -1.25 -5.95
C LYS A 203 11.30 -0.03 -5.14
N ARG A 204 10.44 0.43 -4.23
CA ARG A 204 10.68 1.62 -3.39
C ARG A 204 11.67 1.38 -2.27
N VAL A 205 11.83 0.14 -1.82
CA VAL A 205 12.68 -0.24 -0.67
C VAL A 205 13.88 -1.04 -1.16
N ILE A 206 15.07 -0.60 -0.78
CA ILE A 206 16.35 -1.29 -1.03
C ILE A 206 16.99 -1.56 0.33
N ASP A 207 17.11 -2.84 0.67
CA ASP A 207 17.68 -3.27 1.95
C ASP A 207 19.11 -3.82 1.73
N TYR A 208 20.09 -3.11 2.26
CA TYR A 208 21.50 -3.48 2.19
C TYR A 208 22.01 -4.24 3.41
N ARG A 209 21.17 -4.51 4.41
CA ARG A 209 21.61 -5.22 5.63
C ARG A 209 21.96 -6.68 5.40
N TYR A 210 21.48 -7.24 4.29
CA TYR A 210 21.63 -8.67 3.95
C TYR A 210 22.37 -8.89 2.62
N GLN A 211 23.13 -7.90 2.19
CA GLN A 211 23.95 -7.99 0.97
C GLN A 211 25.43 -8.14 1.32
#